data_6aeb8883db7143378b62126b14953bef
#
_entry.id   6aeb8883db7143378b62126b14953bef
#
_cell.length_a   1.000
_cell.length_b   1.000
_cell.length_c   1.000
_cell.angle_alpha   90.00
_cell.angle_beta   90.00
_cell.angle_gamma   90.00
#
_symmetry.space_group_name_H-M   'P 1'
#
loop_
_entity.id
_entity.type
_entity.pdbx_description
1 polymer ?
#
loop_
_entity_poly.entity_id
_entity_poly.type
_entity_poly.pdbx_seq_one_letter_code
_entity_poly.pdbx_strand_id
1 'polypeptide(L)'
;DGGMSAQMNQYFSYFLLHFFRDMDLYQQQQPLKQWKVQPFRPASSFRVGILGMGQLGAKLASHLQSYGFDVAGWSRSKKQLPGVTSYAGANELEPFLSRTDALCCLLPLTPDTLGILNRKNMGQLPKGAVVLNAGRGEHLVADDLLALLDENHLRGAVLDVFKPEPLPADHGLWLHPKVMMTPHSSAQSEHVPCVERIG
;
A
#
# COMPACT_ATOMS: atom_id res chain seq x y z
N ASP A 1 -11.51 -15.59 -8.98
CA ASP A 1 -10.77 -15.07 -7.82
C ASP A 1 -11.68 -14.82 -6.59
N GLY A 2 -12.92 -15.34 -6.59
CA GLY A 2 -13.85 -15.31 -5.45
C GLY A 2 -14.11 -13.91 -4.87
N GLY A 3 -14.16 -12.88 -5.71
CA GLY A 3 -14.39 -11.51 -5.24
C GLY A 3 -13.16 -10.81 -4.62
N MET A 4 -12.05 -11.51 -4.37
CA MET A 4 -10.85 -10.94 -3.74
C MET A 4 -10.32 -9.69 -4.45
N SER A 5 -10.32 -9.67 -5.79
CA SER A 5 -9.86 -8.49 -6.54
C SER A 5 -10.72 -7.26 -6.30
N ALA A 6 -12.04 -7.43 -6.19
CA ALA A 6 -12.95 -6.32 -5.91
C ALA A 6 -12.70 -5.76 -4.51
N GLN A 7 -12.56 -6.62 -3.50
CA GLN A 7 -12.27 -6.22 -2.13
C GLN A 7 -10.90 -5.49 -2.03
N MET A 8 -9.85 -6.04 -2.67
CA MET A 8 -8.54 -5.38 -2.76
C MET A 8 -8.62 -4.01 -3.43
N ASN A 9 -9.35 -3.89 -4.54
CA ASN A 9 -9.54 -2.61 -5.21
C ASN A 9 -10.23 -1.60 -4.28
N GLN A 10 -11.28 -2.00 -3.56
CA GLN A 10 -11.98 -1.15 -2.59
C GLN A 10 -11.05 -0.72 -1.45
N TYR A 11 -10.30 -1.66 -0.88
CA TYR A 11 -9.36 -1.41 0.21
C TYR A 11 -8.29 -0.38 -0.18
N PHE A 12 -7.56 -0.64 -1.26
CA PHE A 12 -6.52 0.28 -1.72
C PHE A 12 -7.09 1.61 -2.17
N SER A 13 -8.25 1.64 -2.83
CA SER A 13 -8.89 2.89 -3.23
C SER A 13 -9.23 3.78 -2.05
N TYR A 14 -9.78 3.22 -0.97
CA TYR A 14 -10.12 3.97 0.22
C TYR A 14 -8.88 4.70 0.79
N PHE A 15 -7.79 3.97 1.01
CA PHE A 15 -6.61 4.55 1.61
C PHE A 15 -5.81 5.45 0.66
N LEU A 16 -5.73 5.11 -0.62
CA LEU A 16 -5.08 5.98 -1.61
C LEU A 16 -5.84 7.31 -1.78
N LEU A 17 -7.16 7.27 -1.85
CA LEU A 17 -7.97 8.48 -1.90
C LEU A 17 -7.88 9.28 -0.60
N HIS A 18 -7.79 8.62 0.56
CA HIS A 18 -7.57 9.28 1.84
C HIS A 18 -6.31 10.17 1.81
N PHE A 19 -5.18 9.65 1.37
CA PHE A 19 -3.94 10.43 1.26
C PHE A 19 -3.92 11.40 0.07
N PHE A 20 -4.47 10.99 -1.07
CA PHE A 20 -4.55 11.87 -2.24
C PHE A 20 -5.38 13.11 -1.98
N ARG A 21 -6.49 12.98 -1.24
CA ARG A 21 -7.41 14.07 -0.89
C ARG A 21 -7.05 14.76 0.42
N ASP A 22 -5.88 14.45 1.01
CA ASP A 22 -5.37 15.05 2.25
C ASP A 22 -6.30 14.88 3.47
N MET A 23 -7.07 13.77 3.50
CA MET A 23 -8.00 13.51 4.60
C MET A 23 -7.31 13.34 5.95
N ASP A 24 -6.10 12.77 5.98
CA ASP A 24 -5.24 12.70 7.16
C ASP A 24 -4.88 14.08 7.72
N LEU A 25 -4.61 15.07 6.86
CA LEU A 25 -4.33 16.44 7.27
C LEU A 25 -5.60 17.13 7.81
N TYR A 26 -6.74 16.93 7.15
CA TYR A 26 -8.02 17.48 7.63
C TYR A 26 -8.44 16.87 8.98
N GLN A 27 -8.18 15.57 9.18
CA GLN A 27 -8.41 14.93 10.48
C GLN A 27 -7.52 15.51 11.60
N GLN A 28 -6.30 15.92 11.29
CA GLN A 28 -5.43 16.61 12.25
C GLN A 28 -5.87 18.05 12.51
N GLN A 29 -6.42 18.74 11.52
CA GLN A 29 -6.89 20.13 11.65
C GLN A 29 -8.19 20.25 12.47
N GLN A 30 -9.07 19.25 12.36
CA GLN A 30 -10.40 19.29 12.99
C GLN A 30 -10.36 19.51 14.51
N PRO A 31 -9.59 18.74 15.33
CA PRO A 31 -9.50 18.96 16.76
C PRO A 31 -8.83 20.31 17.13
N LEU A 32 -7.99 20.83 16.22
CA LEU A 32 -7.35 22.15 16.37
C LEU A 32 -8.24 23.30 15.92
N LYS A 33 -9.47 23.02 15.43
CA LYS A 33 -10.42 24.00 14.89
C LYS A 33 -9.81 24.86 13.77
N GLN A 34 -8.92 24.26 12.97
CA GLN A 34 -8.24 24.95 11.86
C GLN A 34 -9.04 24.77 10.57
N TRP A 35 -9.49 25.89 9.98
CA TRP A 35 -10.16 25.94 8.68
C TRP A 35 -9.12 26.31 7.60
N LYS A 36 -8.36 25.29 7.13
CA LYS A 36 -7.31 25.50 6.12
C LYS A 36 -7.48 24.50 4.97
N VAL A 37 -7.73 25.00 3.77
CA VAL A 37 -7.84 24.20 2.55
C VAL A 37 -6.46 23.80 2.06
N GLN A 38 -6.27 22.54 1.71
CA GLN A 38 -5.04 22.07 1.07
C GLN A 38 -5.03 22.44 -0.42
N PRO A 39 -3.85 22.69 -1.02
CA PRO A 39 -3.73 23.03 -2.44
C PRO A 39 -4.31 21.91 -3.32
N PHE A 40 -4.99 22.31 -4.40
CA PHE A 40 -5.45 21.34 -5.40
C PHE A 40 -4.29 20.59 -6.04
N ARG A 41 -4.42 19.27 -6.16
CA ARG A 41 -3.48 18.39 -6.84
C ARG A 41 -4.21 17.59 -7.93
N PRO A 42 -3.80 17.67 -9.22
CA PRO A 42 -4.39 16.84 -10.26
C PRO A 42 -4.07 15.35 -10.02
N ALA A 43 -5.00 14.46 -10.33
CA ALA A 43 -4.82 13.01 -10.12
C ALA A 43 -3.59 12.45 -10.87
N SER A 44 -3.31 12.97 -12.06
CA SER A 44 -2.14 12.58 -12.87
C SER A 44 -0.79 12.90 -12.23
N SER A 45 -0.74 13.76 -11.21
CA SER A 45 0.47 14.04 -10.44
C SER A 45 0.66 13.11 -9.24
N PHE A 46 -0.31 12.23 -8.94
CA PHE A 46 -0.19 11.25 -7.86
C PHE A 46 0.32 9.92 -8.41
N ARG A 47 1.56 9.61 -8.11
CA ARG A 47 2.29 8.46 -8.66
C ARG A 47 2.15 7.26 -7.73
N VAL A 48 1.34 6.29 -8.17
CA VAL A 48 1.10 5.06 -7.41
C VAL A 48 2.02 3.96 -7.94
N GLY A 49 2.81 3.37 -7.06
CA GLY A 49 3.67 2.22 -7.34
C GLY A 49 3.10 0.94 -6.73
N ILE A 50 3.05 -0.13 -7.51
CA ILE A 50 2.57 -1.44 -7.05
C ILE A 50 3.74 -2.43 -7.09
N LEU A 51 4.17 -2.89 -5.91
CA LEU A 51 5.07 -4.04 -5.76
C LEU A 51 4.25 -5.33 -5.87
N GLY A 52 4.46 -6.08 -6.95
CA GLY A 52 3.76 -7.33 -7.20
C GLY A 52 2.68 -7.23 -8.28
N MET A 53 3.09 -7.40 -9.55
CA MET A 53 2.21 -7.35 -10.72
C MET A 53 1.66 -8.74 -11.11
N GLY A 54 1.22 -9.51 -10.11
CA GLY A 54 0.43 -10.73 -10.30
C GLY A 54 -1.02 -10.42 -10.66
N GLN A 55 -1.93 -11.40 -10.55
CA GLN A 55 -3.35 -11.20 -10.90
C GLN A 55 -3.99 -10.03 -10.13
N LEU A 56 -3.79 -9.96 -8.80
CA LEU A 56 -4.35 -8.90 -7.97
C LEU A 56 -3.73 -7.53 -8.29
N GLY A 57 -2.40 -7.46 -8.38
CA GLY A 57 -1.71 -6.19 -8.66
C GLY A 57 -2.02 -5.64 -10.05
N ALA A 58 -2.16 -6.50 -11.06
CA ALA A 58 -2.55 -6.06 -12.41
C ALA A 58 -3.98 -5.50 -12.45
N LYS A 59 -4.93 -6.15 -11.75
CA LYS A 59 -6.31 -5.66 -11.63
C LYS A 59 -6.37 -4.35 -10.84
N LEU A 60 -5.61 -4.25 -9.76
CA LEU A 60 -5.49 -3.01 -8.99
C LEU A 60 -4.91 -1.88 -9.85
N ALA A 61 -3.85 -2.15 -10.61
CA ALA A 61 -3.25 -1.15 -11.51
C ALA A 61 -4.26 -0.58 -12.51
N SER A 62 -5.00 -1.46 -13.20
CA SER A 62 -6.05 -1.05 -14.13
C SER A 62 -7.17 -0.27 -13.45
N HIS A 63 -7.55 -0.68 -12.23
CA HIS A 63 -8.57 0.01 -11.46
C HIS A 63 -8.13 1.42 -11.04
N LEU A 64 -6.89 1.58 -10.56
CA LEU A 64 -6.37 2.87 -10.10
C LEU A 64 -6.17 3.88 -11.25
N GLN A 65 -5.92 3.40 -12.47
CA GLN A 65 -5.90 4.26 -13.65
C GLN A 65 -7.24 4.95 -13.90
N SER A 66 -8.38 4.33 -13.55
CA SER A 66 -9.70 4.94 -13.73
C SER A 66 -9.88 6.21 -12.87
N TYR A 67 -9.09 6.38 -11.81
CA TYR A 67 -9.03 7.62 -11.02
C TYR A 67 -8.13 8.69 -11.65
N GLY A 68 -7.45 8.39 -12.76
CA GLY A 68 -6.50 9.28 -13.41
C GLY A 68 -5.12 9.33 -12.74
N PHE A 69 -4.79 8.37 -11.86
CA PHE A 69 -3.47 8.28 -11.22
C PHE A 69 -2.40 7.82 -12.22
N ASP A 70 -1.16 8.28 -12.01
CA ASP A 70 0.01 7.80 -12.73
C ASP A 70 0.51 6.49 -12.08
N VAL A 71 0.16 5.34 -12.67
CA VAL A 71 0.40 4.02 -12.09
C VAL A 71 1.62 3.35 -12.68
N ALA A 72 2.50 2.85 -11.81
CA ALA A 72 3.60 1.98 -12.19
C ALA A 72 3.56 0.66 -11.41
N GLY A 73 4.08 -0.40 -12.01
CA GLY A 73 4.19 -1.70 -11.37
C GLY A 73 5.62 -2.25 -11.40
N TRP A 74 6.04 -2.90 -10.32
CA TRP A 74 7.29 -3.63 -10.24
C TRP A 74 7.06 -5.12 -9.98
N SER A 75 7.79 -5.97 -10.67
CA SER A 75 7.77 -7.41 -10.48
C SER A 75 9.07 -8.07 -10.94
N ARG A 76 9.22 -9.38 -10.73
CA ARG A 76 10.41 -10.12 -11.14
C ARG A 76 10.69 -10.00 -12.66
N SER A 77 9.65 -9.96 -13.50
CA SER A 77 9.73 -9.80 -14.96
C SER A 77 8.77 -8.73 -15.43
N LYS A 78 9.12 -8.00 -16.49
CA LYS A 78 8.26 -6.94 -17.05
C LYS A 78 6.89 -7.48 -17.42
N LYS A 79 5.86 -6.66 -17.12
CA LYS A 79 4.47 -6.92 -17.50
C LYS A 79 4.01 -5.85 -18.47
N GLN A 80 3.25 -6.27 -19.47
CA GLN A 80 2.64 -5.34 -20.41
C GLN A 80 1.17 -5.11 -19.97
N LEU A 81 0.91 -3.92 -19.44
CA LEU A 81 -0.45 -3.45 -19.13
C LEU A 81 -0.61 -2.06 -19.74
N PRO A 82 -1.67 -1.83 -20.53
CA PRO A 82 -1.91 -0.53 -21.14
C PRO A 82 -1.91 0.58 -20.08
N GLY A 83 -1.15 1.65 -20.33
CA GLY A 83 -1.08 2.82 -19.46
C GLY A 83 -0.34 2.63 -18.13
N VAL A 84 0.22 1.45 -17.84
CA VAL A 84 1.02 1.19 -16.63
C VAL A 84 2.50 1.14 -16.99
N THR A 85 3.30 1.96 -16.33
CA THR A 85 4.76 1.89 -16.47
C THR A 85 5.30 0.64 -15.76
N SER A 86 6.00 -0.24 -16.49
CA SER A 86 6.48 -1.51 -15.95
C SER A 86 7.98 -1.47 -15.63
N TYR A 87 8.30 -1.86 -14.39
CA TYR A 87 9.65 -2.05 -13.88
C TYR A 87 9.88 -3.52 -13.51
N ALA A 88 11.12 -4.01 -13.62
CA ALA A 88 11.42 -5.40 -13.31
C ALA A 88 12.83 -5.61 -12.74
N GLY A 89 12.94 -6.58 -11.85
CA GLY A 89 14.23 -7.03 -11.30
C GLY A 89 14.89 -6.00 -10.37
N ALA A 90 16.05 -6.39 -9.81
CA ALA A 90 16.74 -5.59 -8.80
C ALA A 90 17.21 -4.22 -9.33
N ASN A 91 17.67 -4.16 -10.59
CA ASN A 91 18.22 -2.94 -11.17
C ASN A 91 17.17 -1.83 -11.43
N GLU A 92 15.90 -2.20 -11.53
CA GLU A 92 14.83 -1.23 -11.77
C GLU A 92 14.00 -0.95 -10.50
N LEU A 93 14.38 -1.51 -9.34
CA LEU A 93 13.68 -1.26 -8.07
C LEU A 93 13.87 0.19 -7.60
N GLU A 94 15.10 0.70 -7.60
CA GLU A 94 15.38 2.08 -7.19
C GLU A 94 14.70 3.12 -8.09
N PRO A 95 14.79 3.08 -9.43
CA PRO A 95 14.02 4.00 -10.28
C PRO A 95 12.51 3.93 -10.07
N PHE A 96 11.98 2.74 -9.79
CA PHE A 96 10.56 2.55 -9.46
C PHE A 96 10.19 3.22 -8.13
N LEU A 97 10.99 3.01 -7.06
CA LEU A 97 10.73 3.59 -5.75
C LEU A 97 10.85 5.12 -5.77
N SER A 98 11.89 5.65 -6.40
CA SER A 98 12.18 7.09 -6.43
C SER A 98 11.08 7.95 -7.09
N ARG A 99 10.23 7.35 -7.93
CA ARG A 99 9.09 8.05 -8.52
C ARG A 99 7.76 7.84 -7.77
N THR A 100 7.71 7.03 -6.72
CA THR A 100 6.47 6.52 -6.13
C THR A 100 6.03 7.34 -4.92
N ASP A 101 4.90 8.05 -5.03
CA ASP A 101 4.30 8.81 -3.92
C ASP A 101 3.48 7.92 -2.99
N ALA A 102 2.87 6.86 -3.51
CA ALA A 102 2.16 5.86 -2.73
C ALA A 102 2.56 4.44 -3.16
N LEU A 103 3.20 3.70 -2.26
CA LEU A 103 3.70 2.35 -2.50
C LEU A 103 2.72 1.31 -1.97
N CYS A 104 2.17 0.48 -2.86
CA CYS A 104 1.27 -0.63 -2.55
C CYS A 104 2.01 -1.96 -2.66
N CYS A 105 2.13 -2.72 -1.58
CA CYS A 105 2.78 -4.03 -1.57
C CYS A 105 1.73 -5.16 -1.65
N LEU A 106 1.80 -5.93 -2.74
CA LEU A 106 1.03 -7.13 -3.03
C LEU A 106 1.93 -8.30 -3.47
N LEU A 107 3.18 -8.29 -3.03
CA LEU A 107 4.14 -9.35 -3.36
C LEU A 107 3.77 -10.68 -2.69
N PRO A 108 4.07 -11.82 -3.34
CA PRO A 108 4.15 -13.08 -2.63
C PRO A 108 5.39 -13.08 -1.73
N LEU A 109 5.30 -13.77 -0.59
CA LEU A 109 6.45 -13.96 0.29
C LEU A 109 7.41 -15.00 -0.33
N THR A 110 8.63 -14.56 -0.55
CA THR A 110 9.75 -15.39 -1.05
C THR A 110 11.04 -14.94 -0.36
N PRO A 111 12.14 -15.70 -0.45
CA PRO A 111 13.42 -15.24 0.08
C PRO A 111 13.85 -13.86 -0.46
N ASP A 112 13.56 -13.56 -1.73
CA ASP A 112 13.93 -12.29 -2.37
C ASP A 112 13.03 -11.11 -1.96
N THR A 113 11.85 -11.38 -1.41
CA THR A 113 10.89 -10.35 -1.00
C THR A 113 10.78 -10.19 0.52
N LEU A 114 11.45 -11.05 1.28
CA LEU A 114 11.55 -10.94 2.72
C LEU A 114 12.22 -9.61 3.09
N GLY A 115 11.56 -8.82 3.94
CA GLY A 115 12.09 -7.54 4.38
C GLY A 115 12.31 -6.51 3.26
N ILE A 116 11.62 -6.62 2.13
CA ILE A 116 11.77 -5.66 1.02
C ILE A 116 11.36 -4.24 1.41
N LEU A 117 10.41 -4.08 2.33
CA LEU A 117 10.01 -2.81 2.93
C LEU A 117 10.91 -2.51 4.13
N ASN A 118 12.17 -2.19 3.86
CA ASN A 118 13.19 -1.81 4.83
C ASN A 118 13.60 -0.34 4.66
N ARG A 119 14.45 0.15 5.57
CA ARG A 119 14.92 1.54 5.58
C ARG A 119 15.57 1.96 4.25
N LYS A 120 16.39 1.08 3.65
CA LYS A 120 17.07 1.39 2.39
C LYS A 120 16.05 1.63 1.28
N ASN A 121 15.08 0.73 1.12
CA ASN A 121 14.11 0.79 0.03
C ASN A 121 13.04 1.86 0.28
N MET A 122 12.46 1.91 1.48
CA MET A 122 11.47 2.94 1.81
C MET A 122 12.09 4.34 1.86
N GLY A 123 13.36 4.47 2.19
CA GLY A 123 14.09 5.74 2.16
C GLY A 123 14.34 6.30 0.76
N GLN A 124 14.18 5.48 -0.31
CA GLN A 124 14.25 5.93 -1.70
C GLN A 124 12.94 6.55 -2.20
N LEU A 125 11.83 6.34 -1.48
CA LEU A 125 10.57 7.00 -1.80
C LEU A 125 10.70 8.52 -1.63
N PRO A 126 9.99 9.32 -2.41
CA PRO A 126 9.95 10.77 -2.19
C PRO A 126 9.51 11.13 -0.77
N LYS A 127 10.03 12.22 -0.24
CA LYS A 127 9.60 12.73 1.06
C LYS A 127 8.09 13.00 1.04
N GLY A 128 7.38 12.50 2.05
CA GLY A 128 5.93 12.60 2.14
C GLY A 128 5.20 11.44 1.44
N ALA A 129 5.92 10.43 0.96
CA ALA A 129 5.31 9.23 0.43
C ALA A 129 4.57 8.42 1.51
N VAL A 130 3.66 7.54 1.06
CA VAL A 130 2.91 6.63 1.92
C VAL A 130 3.16 5.18 1.52
N VAL A 131 3.12 4.28 2.50
CA VAL A 131 3.35 2.84 2.28
C VAL A 131 2.11 2.06 2.70
N LEU A 132 1.60 1.20 1.81
CA LEU A 132 0.47 0.32 2.06
C LEU A 132 0.93 -1.14 1.91
N ASN A 133 0.78 -1.95 2.93
CA ASN A 133 1.14 -3.38 2.89
C ASN A 133 -0.07 -4.27 3.15
N ALA A 134 -0.55 -4.95 2.10
CA ALA A 134 -1.55 -6.00 2.15
C ALA A 134 -1.03 -7.32 1.53
N GLY A 135 0.29 -7.49 1.46
CA GLY A 135 0.94 -8.71 1.01
C GLY A 135 1.13 -9.72 2.15
N ARG A 136 2.24 -9.59 2.87
CA ARG A 136 2.56 -10.38 4.07
C ARG A 136 3.32 -9.52 5.07
N GLY A 137 3.20 -9.81 6.36
CA GLY A 137 3.87 -9.06 7.43
C GLY A 137 5.39 -9.10 7.32
N GLU A 138 5.93 -10.22 6.87
CA GLU A 138 7.37 -10.42 6.67
C GLU A 138 8.01 -9.55 5.59
N HIS A 139 7.22 -8.90 4.74
CA HIS A 139 7.78 -7.91 3.82
C HIS A 139 8.28 -6.67 4.53
N LEU A 140 7.75 -6.37 5.72
CA LEU A 140 8.01 -5.13 6.45
C LEU A 140 9.05 -5.32 7.57
N VAL A 141 10.01 -4.42 7.63
CA VAL A 141 10.86 -4.17 8.81
C VAL A 141 10.21 -3.05 9.61
N ALA A 142 9.49 -3.41 10.68
CA ALA A 142 8.63 -2.47 11.42
C ALA A 142 9.40 -1.30 12.04
N ASP A 143 10.58 -1.56 12.62
CA ASP A 143 11.41 -0.51 13.23
C ASP A 143 11.90 0.52 12.20
N ASP A 144 12.21 0.06 10.98
CA ASP A 144 12.61 0.94 9.88
C ASP A 144 11.45 1.85 9.43
N LEU A 145 10.23 1.30 9.37
CA LEU A 145 9.03 2.07 9.06
C LEU A 145 8.77 3.14 10.13
N LEU A 146 8.79 2.76 11.41
CA LEU A 146 8.58 3.68 12.53
C LEU A 146 9.60 4.82 12.49
N ALA A 147 10.88 4.50 12.30
CA ALA A 147 11.93 5.52 12.18
C ALA A 147 11.69 6.52 11.04
N LEU A 148 11.29 6.04 9.85
CA LEU A 148 11.01 6.91 8.70
C LEU A 148 9.75 7.77 8.89
N LEU A 149 8.76 7.28 9.64
CA LEU A 149 7.57 8.05 10.02
C LEU A 149 7.90 9.14 11.05
N ASP A 150 8.74 8.83 12.05
CA ASP A 150 9.20 9.78 13.08
C ASP A 150 10.08 10.88 12.47
N GLU A 151 10.94 10.55 11.52
CA GLU A 151 11.76 11.48 10.75
C GLU A 151 10.95 12.36 9.78
N ASN A 152 9.65 12.12 9.66
CA ASN A 152 8.80 12.78 8.65
C ASN A 152 9.30 12.58 7.21
N HIS A 153 10.01 11.49 6.95
CA HIS A 153 10.33 11.07 5.59
C HIS A 153 9.08 10.47 4.93
N LEU A 154 8.41 9.53 5.62
CA LEU A 154 7.10 9.03 5.21
C LEU A 154 5.98 9.83 5.88
N ARG A 155 4.90 10.07 5.13
CA ARG A 155 3.70 10.76 5.60
C ARG A 155 2.78 9.84 6.40
N GLY A 156 2.73 8.56 6.04
CA GLY A 156 1.86 7.59 6.71
C GLY A 156 2.06 6.17 6.20
N ALA A 157 1.48 5.22 6.91
CA ALA A 157 1.45 3.82 6.51
C ALA A 157 0.08 3.20 6.77
N VAL A 158 -0.29 2.22 5.92
CA VAL A 158 -1.47 1.37 6.07
C VAL A 158 -1.01 -0.08 6.06
N LEU A 159 -1.30 -0.79 7.13
CA LEU A 159 -0.85 -2.16 7.32
C LEU A 159 -2.05 -3.07 7.56
N ASP A 160 -2.22 -4.06 6.70
CA ASP A 160 -3.25 -5.09 6.86
C ASP A 160 -2.67 -6.41 7.39
N VAL A 161 -1.34 -6.55 7.31
CA VAL A 161 -0.62 -7.79 7.62
C VAL A 161 0.57 -7.52 8.53
N PHE A 162 0.85 -8.47 9.43
CA PHE A 162 1.84 -8.31 10.50
C PHE A 162 2.68 -9.58 10.69
N LYS A 163 3.74 -9.46 11.48
CA LYS A 163 4.53 -10.59 11.98
C LYS A 163 4.94 -10.35 13.44
N PRO A 164 4.48 -11.17 14.40
CA PRO A 164 3.46 -12.22 14.23
C PRO A 164 2.05 -11.68 14.03
N GLU A 165 1.14 -12.56 13.64
CA GLU A 165 -0.31 -12.33 13.69
C GLU A 165 -0.94 -13.28 14.72
N PRO A 166 -1.75 -12.77 15.69
CA PRO A 166 -2.07 -11.35 15.94
C PRO A 166 -0.86 -10.51 16.37
N LEU A 167 -0.88 -9.20 16.04
CA LEU A 167 0.15 -8.27 16.49
C LEU A 167 0.12 -8.13 18.02
N PRO A 168 1.25 -8.29 18.74
CA PRO A 168 1.32 -8.12 20.19
C PRO A 168 0.79 -6.76 20.64
N ALA A 169 0.06 -6.72 21.77
CA ALA A 169 -0.62 -5.53 22.26
C ALA A 169 0.33 -4.38 22.66
N ASP A 170 1.58 -4.69 22.96
CA ASP A 170 2.64 -3.75 23.31
C ASP A 170 3.48 -3.27 22.11
N HIS A 171 3.15 -3.71 20.90
CA HIS A 171 3.91 -3.34 19.70
C HIS A 171 3.73 -1.85 19.35
N GLY A 172 4.84 -1.15 19.03
CA GLY A 172 4.87 0.29 18.78
C GLY A 172 3.96 0.79 17.63
N LEU A 173 3.61 -0.07 16.68
CA LEU A 173 2.70 0.28 15.59
C LEU A 173 1.30 0.68 16.07
N TRP A 174 0.81 0.13 17.22
CA TRP A 174 -0.55 0.41 17.72
C TRP A 174 -0.79 1.88 18.04
N LEU A 175 0.21 2.55 18.58
CA LEU A 175 0.07 3.93 19.09
C LEU A 175 0.63 4.97 18.13
N HIS A 176 1.25 4.55 17.01
CA HIS A 176 1.86 5.50 16.10
C HIS A 176 0.80 6.28 15.30
N PRO A 177 0.73 7.63 15.42
CA PRO A 177 -0.39 8.43 14.89
C PRO A 177 -0.49 8.46 13.35
N LYS A 178 0.58 8.05 12.65
CA LYS A 178 0.61 7.99 11.19
C LYS A 178 0.42 6.58 10.63
N VAL A 179 0.09 5.60 11.50
CA VAL A 179 -0.15 4.21 11.09
C VAL A 179 -1.63 3.90 11.20
N MET A 180 -2.21 3.41 10.13
CA MET A 180 -3.56 2.83 10.09
C MET A 180 -3.43 1.33 9.91
N MET A 181 -4.19 0.56 10.70
CA MET A 181 -4.10 -0.89 10.72
C MET A 181 -5.47 -1.54 10.55
N THR A 182 -5.49 -2.66 9.84
CA THR A 182 -6.63 -3.57 9.73
C THR A 182 -6.17 -5.00 10.01
N PRO A 183 -7.02 -5.86 10.59
CA PRO A 183 -6.62 -7.18 11.06
C PRO A 183 -6.71 -8.23 9.95
N HIS A 184 -5.84 -8.13 8.92
CA HIS A 184 -5.76 -9.02 7.76
C HIS A 184 -7.12 -9.21 7.07
N SER A 185 -7.77 -8.08 6.76
CA SER A 185 -9.15 -8.03 6.27
C SER A 185 -9.30 -7.37 4.90
N SER A 186 -8.20 -7.00 4.25
CA SER A 186 -8.21 -6.33 2.93
C SER A 186 -8.91 -7.13 1.83
N ALA A 187 -8.86 -8.48 1.92
CA ALA A 187 -9.65 -9.37 1.10
C ALA A 187 -9.91 -10.69 1.83
N GLN A 188 -11.15 -10.99 2.08
CA GLN A 188 -11.58 -12.24 2.72
C GLN A 188 -12.08 -13.20 1.64
N SER A 189 -11.76 -14.50 1.81
CA SER A 189 -12.37 -15.54 0.98
C SER A 189 -13.87 -15.60 1.29
N GLU A 190 -14.72 -15.53 0.28
CA GLU A 190 -16.13 -15.84 0.46
C GLU A 190 -16.23 -17.30 0.90
N HIS A 191 -16.63 -17.53 2.14
CA HIS A 191 -17.07 -18.85 2.58
C HIS A 191 -18.38 -19.15 1.86
N VAL A 192 -18.32 -19.81 0.71
CA VAL A 192 -19.50 -20.49 0.17
C VAL A 192 -19.77 -21.64 1.12
N PRO A 193 -20.90 -21.68 1.86
CA PRO A 193 -21.24 -22.83 2.67
C PRO A 193 -21.26 -24.04 1.74
N CYS A 194 -20.47 -25.07 2.04
CA CYS A 194 -20.67 -26.38 1.42
C CYS A 194 -22.07 -26.82 1.81
N VAL A 195 -23.03 -26.65 0.90
CA VAL A 195 -24.32 -27.34 1.02
C VAL A 195 -23.99 -28.82 0.81
N GLU A 196 -23.87 -29.56 1.90
CA GLU A 196 -23.89 -31.02 1.85
C GLU A 196 -25.16 -31.41 1.10
N ARG A 197 -25.00 -31.88 -0.13
CA ARG A 197 -26.06 -32.62 -0.81
C ARG A 197 -26.19 -33.94 -0.05
N ILE A 198 -27.10 -33.97 0.94
CA ILE A 198 -27.65 -35.18 1.48
C ILE A 198 -28.49 -35.76 0.34
N GLY A 199 -27.95 -36.78 -0.32
CA GLY A 199 -28.65 -37.64 -1.27
C GLY A 199 -29.37 -38.78 -0.56
#